data_5e39454903a48aed2621bda315aea61a
#
_entry.id   5e39454903a48aed2621bda315aea61a
#
_cell.length_a   1.000
_cell.length_b   1.000
_cell.length_c   1.000
_cell.angle_alpha   90.00
_cell.angle_beta   90.00
_cell.angle_gamma   90.00
#
_symmetry.space_group_name_H-M   'P 1'
#
loop_
_entity.id
_entity.type
_entity.pdbx_description
1 polymer ?
#
loop_
_entity_poly.entity_id
_entity_poly.type
_entity_poly.pdbx_seq_one_letter_code
_entity_poly.pdbx_strand_id
1 'polypeptide(L)'
;MYRVVTDFVRPEKSWVDRAAKVHVCLAGIEVGPRQCVAGAIKPLRQDWKICGPAFTVRPEYADDSLMSRVATKYCKPGDVLVIDAGGRTDCSNFGASMAGGAKENGCVGVVVDGVVLTGQMLREREGLPIFCRGTVNRNRGAEKPCWLNSPVICGGVIVYPGDLVLGDDDGVVVVPRDRVAEIIPKVEAAGEKSWAGRVSGVPYDQRSKSEDKLRSLPGVVFE
;
A
#
# COMPACT_ATOMS: atom_id res chain seq x y z
N MET A 1 -9.86 22.63 -13.31
CA MET A 1 -9.57 21.78 -14.51
C MET A 1 -9.20 20.39 -13.99
N TYR A 2 -9.90 19.35 -14.45
CA TYR A 2 -9.59 17.96 -14.12
C TYR A 2 -8.56 17.41 -15.09
N ARG A 3 -7.65 16.57 -14.59
CA ARG A 3 -6.58 16.01 -15.39
C ARG A 3 -6.68 14.48 -15.38
N VAL A 4 -6.79 13.92 -16.58
CA VAL A 4 -6.80 12.47 -16.81
C VAL A 4 -5.51 12.11 -17.53
N VAL A 5 -4.55 11.56 -16.81
CA VAL A 5 -3.30 11.05 -17.35
C VAL A 5 -3.42 9.53 -17.43
N THR A 6 -3.32 8.98 -18.63
CA THR A 6 -3.57 7.55 -18.87
C THR A 6 -2.30 6.70 -18.78
N ASP A 7 -1.12 7.31 -18.75
CA ASP A 7 0.15 6.61 -18.62
C ASP A 7 1.18 7.41 -17.82
N PHE A 8 2.14 6.71 -17.22
CA PHE A 8 3.20 7.27 -16.38
C PHE A 8 4.43 6.36 -16.37
N VAL A 9 5.56 6.87 -15.87
CA VAL A 9 6.79 6.10 -15.73
C VAL A 9 6.65 5.10 -14.57
N ARG A 10 6.85 3.82 -14.86
CA ARG A 10 6.86 2.72 -13.87
C ARG A 10 8.29 2.30 -13.54
N PRO A 11 8.56 1.82 -12.32
CA PRO A 11 9.81 1.14 -12.02
C PRO A 11 10.02 -0.06 -12.97
N GLU A 12 11.27 -0.40 -13.23
CA GLU A 12 11.60 -1.60 -13.98
C GLU A 12 11.03 -2.85 -13.31
N LYS A 13 10.52 -3.78 -14.12
CA LYS A 13 9.90 -5.01 -13.63
C LYS A 13 10.82 -5.81 -12.71
N SER A 14 12.12 -5.82 -12.98
CA SER A 14 13.13 -6.49 -12.15
C SER A 14 13.10 -6.02 -10.69
N TRP A 15 12.91 -4.73 -10.45
CA TRP A 15 12.78 -4.18 -9.11
C TRP A 15 11.48 -4.54 -8.44
N VAL A 16 10.37 -4.54 -9.18
CA VAL A 16 9.07 -4.97 -8.67
C VAL A 16 9.10 -6.44 -8.26
N ASP A 17 9.70 -7.31 -9.08
CA ASP A 17 9.82 -8.74 -8.81
C ASP A 17 10.71 -9.04 -7.57
N ARG A 18 11.72 -8.22 -7.32
CA ARG A 18 12.55 -8.29 -6.09
C ARG A 18 11.75 -7.82 -4.88
N ALA A 19 11.12 -6.66 -5.00
CA ALA A 19 10.32 -6.07 -3.94
C ALA A 19 9.13 -6.95 -3.49
N ALA A 20 8.55 -7.72 -4.40
CA ALA A 20 7.47 -8.66 -4.06
C ALA A 20 7.88 -9.77 -3.07
N LYS A 21 9.19 -9.97 -2.85
CA LYS A 21 9.74 -11.01 -1.97
C LYS A 21 10.13 -10.50 -0.58
N VAL A 22 10.14 -9.18 -0.37
CA VAL A 22 10.56 -8.61 0.91
C VAL A 22 9.39 -8.49 1.89
N HIS A 23 9.69 -8.37 3.17
CA HIS A 23 8.71 -8.08 4.20
C HIS A 23 8.40 -6.57 4.25
N VAL A 24 7.12 -6.22 4.27
CA VAL A 24 6.66 -4.82 4.24
C VAL A 24 7.15 -4.03 5.45
N CYS A 25 7.19 -4.63 6.64
CA CYS A 25 7.71 -3.98 7.84
C CYS A 25 9.19 -3.54 7.67
N LEU A 26 10.03 -4.36 7.02
CA LEU A 26 11.42 -4.00 6.76
C LEU A 26 11.52 -2.87 5.72
N ALA A 27 10.67 -2.91 4.70
CA ALA A 27 10.60 -1.80 3.75
C ALA A 27 10.22 -0.49 4.43
N GLY A 28 9.27 -0.52 5.38
CA GLY A 28 8.88 0.65 6.18
C GLY A 28 10.02 1.21 7.03
N ILE A 29 10.85 0.34 7.62
CA ILE A 29 12.03 0.74 8.39
C ILE A 29 13.06 1.45 7.47
N GLU A 30 13.37 0.86 6.32
CA GLU A 30 14.41 1.37 5.42
C GLU A 30 13.99 2.66 4.67
N VAL A 31 12.72 2.77 4.27
CA VAL A 31 12.23 3.96 3.56
C VAL A 31 11.92 5.11 4.52
N GLY A 32 11.60 4.78 5.77
CA GLY A 32 11.29 5.71 6.85
C GLY A 32 9.79 5.89 7.11
N PRO A 33 9.41 6.34 8.32
CA PRO A 33 8.03 6.33 8.81
C PRO A 33 7.08 7.23 8.01
N ARG A 34 7.58 8.24 7.31
CA ARG A 34 6.77 9.14 6.46
C ARG A 34 6.21 8.46 5.21
N GLN A 35 6.68 7.26 4.89
CA GLN A 35 6.24 6.45 3.76
C GLN A 35 5.38 5.25 4.20
N CYS A 36 5.12 5.13 5.50
CA CYS A 36 4.22 4.13 6.04
C CYS A 36 2.79 4.69 6.07
N VAL A 37 1.90 4.05 5.35
CA VAL A 37 0.48 4.44 5.28
C VAL A 37 -0.19 4.18 6.64
N ALA A 38 -1.17 5.00 7.00
CA ALA A 38 -1.87 4.88 8.28
C ALA A 38 -2.31 3.45 8.58
N GLY A 39 -2.01 2.96 9.78
CA GLY A 39 -2.25 1.58 10.20
C GLY A 39 -3.72 1.14 10.22
N ALA A 40 -4.66 2.06 10.05
CA ALA A 40 -6.07 1.75 9.86
C ALA A 40 -6.38 1.18 8.46
N ILE A 41 -5.48 1.33 7.49
CA ILE A 41 -5.61 0.74 6.16
C ILE A 41 -4.99 -0.65 6.20
N LYS A 42 -5.83 -1.67 6.16
CA LYS A 42 -5.47 -3.08 6.30
C LYS A 42 -6.03 -3.91 5.15
N PRO A 43 -5.44 -5.07 4.85
CA PRO A 43 -6.02 -5.98 3.88
C PRO A 43 -7.35 -6.53 4.40
N LEU A 44 -8.33 -6.71 3.52
CA LEU A 44 -9.60 -7.37 3.88
C LEU A 44 -9.44 -8.87 4.20
N ARG A 45 -8.32 -9.47 3.82
CA ARG A 45 -7.86 -10.81 4.20
C ARG A 45 -6.40 -10.75 4.58
N GLN A 46 -6.03 -11.37 5.70
CA GLN A 46 -4.68 -11.35 6.25
C GLN A 46 -3.61 -11.98 5.35
N ASP A 47 -4.03 -12.94 4.50
CA ASP A 47 -3.14 -13.61 3.55
C ASP A 47 -2.84 -12.78 2.28
N TRP A 48 -3.50 -11.64 2.10
CA TRP A 48 -3.32 -10.81 0.92
C TRP A 48 -2.04 -9.98 0.97
N LYS A 49 -1.36 -9.97 -0.17
CA LYS A 49 -0.17 -9.15 -0.42
C LYS A 49 -0.32 -8.38 -1.71
N ILE A 50 0.31 -7.22 -1.78
CA ILE A 50 0.41 -6.41 -2.99
C ILE A 50 1.85 -5.93 -3.19
N CYS A 51 2.26 -5.86 -4.44
CA CYS A 51 3.50 -5.21 -4.86
C CYS A 51 3.34 -4.73 -6.30
N GLY A 52 3.40 -3.42 -6.53
CA GLY A 52 3.31 -2.86 -7.86
C GLY A 52 3.35 -1.34 -7.89
N PRO A 53 3.54 -0.75 -9.09
CA PRO A 53 3.52 0.69 -9.26
C PRO A 53 2.12 1.27 -9.01
N ALA A 54 2.07 2.43 -8.34
CA ALA A 54 0.85 3.13 -8.01
C ALA A 54 0.18 3.71 -9.25
N PHE A 55 -1.05 3.30 -9.53
CA PHE A 55 -1.99 4.01 -10.40
C PHE A 55 -2.92 4.82 -9.51
N THR A 56 -2.79 6.15 -9.50
CA THR A 56 -3.46 6.99 -8.52
C THR A 56 -4.77 7.56 -9.00
N VAL A 57 -5.78 7.59 -8.11
CA VAL A 57 -7.12 8.15 -8.33
C VAL A 57 -7.47 9.12 -7.23
N ARG A 58 -7.83 10.34 -7.60
CA ARG A 58 -8.34 11.35 -6.69
C ARG A 58 -9.72 11.80 -7.14
N PRO A 59 -10.81 11.31 -6.56
CA PRO A 59 -12.15 11.82 -6.82
C PRO A 59 -12.30 13.26 -6.29
N GLU A 60 -13.14 14.07 -6.90
CA GLU A 60 -13.47 15.42 -6.39
C GLU A 60 -14.16 15.34 -5.03
N TYR A 61 -15.05 14.37 -4.90
CA TYR A 61 -15.69 14.03 -3.63
C TYR A 61 -15.34 12.59 -3.27
N ALA A 62 -14.97 12.36 -2.05
CA ALA A 62 -14.49 11.06 -1.56
C ALA A 62 -15.52 9.92 -1.72
N ASP A 63 -16.77 10.21 -1.99
CA ASP A 63 -17.86 9.25 -2.23
C ASP A 63 -18.22 9.07 -3.72
N ASP A 64 -17.45 9.68 -4.65
CA ASP A 64 -17.68 9.55 -6.09
C ASP A 64 -17.00 8.29 -6.65
N SER A 65 -17.79 7.47 -7.32
CA SER A 65 -17.34 6.19 -7.88
C SER A 65 -17.05 6.20 -9.39
N LEU A 66 -17.40 7.28 -10.11
CA LEU A 66 -17.23 7.33 -11.57
C LEU A 66 -15.78 7.07 -11.97
N MET A 67 -14.87 7.81 -11.36
CA MET A 67 -13.48 7.75 -11.77
C MET A 67 -12.73 6.51 -11.23
N SER A 68 -13.19 5.95 -10.12
CA SER A 68 -12.72 4.63 -9.71
C SER A 68 -13.07 3.57 -10.76
N ARG A 69 -14.26 3.65 -11.38
CA ARG A 69 -14.65 2.79 -12.52
C ARG A 69 -13.83 3.10 -13.77
N VAL A 70 -13.60 4.36 -14.10
CA VAL A 70 -12.79 4.76 -15.25
C VAL A 70 -11.34 4.32 -15.08
N ALA A 71 -10.79 4.44 -13.87
CA ALA A 71 -9.43 4.02 -13.54
C ALA A 71 -9.19 2.54 -13.84
N THR A 72 -10.18 1.67 -13.54
CA THR A 72 -10.04 0.23 -13.81
C THR A 72 -9.77 -0.09 -15.29
N LYS A 73 -10.22 0.77 -16.20
CA LYS A 73 -9.97 0.62 -17.64
C LYS A 73 -8.53 0.95 -18.06
N TYR A 74 -7.88 1.85 -17.34
CA TYR A 74 -6.55 2.37 -17.72
C TYR A 74 -5.39 1.79 -16.93
N CYS A 75 -5.65 1.07 -15.84
CA CYS A 75 -4.59 0.34 -15.14
C CYS A 75 -3.99 -0.72 -16.08
N LYS A 76 -2.69 -0.94 -15.95
CA LYS A 76 -1.95 -1.93 -16.73
C LYS A 76 -1.58 -3.13 -15.86
N PRO A 77 -1.25 -4.27 -16.48
CA PRO A 77 -0.78 -5.44 -15.74
C PRO A 77 0.36 -5.09 -14.77
N GLY A 78 0.16 -5.45 -13.51
CA GLY A 78 1.11 -5.19 -12.43
C GLY A 78 0.84 -3.90 -11.63
N ASP A 79 -0.07 -3.02 -12.06
CA ASP A 79 -0.39 -1.80 -11.31
C ASP A 79 -1.14 -2.10 -10.02
N VAL A 80 -0.91 -1.27 -9.00
CA VAL A 80 -1.72 -1.17 -7.79
C VAL A 80 -2.55 0.12 -7.88
N LEU A 81 -3.87 -0.03 -7.83
CA LEU A 81 -4.79 1.11 -7.83
C LEU A 81 -4.80 1.77 -6.43
N VAL A 82 -4.43 3.04 -6.34
CA VAL A 82 -4.41 3.83 -5.09
C VAL A 82 -5.47 4.92 -5.16
N ILE A 83 -6.48 4.82 -4.29
CA ILE A 83 -7.65 5.71 -4.28
C ILE A 83 -7.63 6.59 -3.04
N ASP A 84 -7.53 7.90 -3.24
CA ASP A 84 -7.67 8.92 -2.20
C ASP A 84 -9.17 9.16 -1.93
N ALA A 85 -9.72 8.44 -0.98
CA ALA A 85 -11.09 8.67 -0.52
C ALA A 85 -11.15 9.57 0.74
N GLY A 86 -10.07 10.32 1.02
CA GLY A 86 -10.03 11.32 2.09
C GLY A 86 -10.19 10.75 3.52
N GLY A 87 -9.90 9.47 3.72
CA GLY A 87 -10.07 8.81 5.02
C GLY A 87 -11.52 8.54 5.42
N ARG A 88 -12.50 8.73 4.53
CA ARG A 88 -13.93 8.57 4.85
C ARG A 88 -14.31 7.14 5.19
N THR A 89 -15.17 7.01 6.19
CA THR A 89 -15.66 5.72 6.69
C THR A 89 -17.20 5.59 6.65
N ASP A 90 -17.90 6.60 6.18
CA ASP A 90 -19.37 6.66 6.14
C ASP A 90 -19.97 6.29 4.78
N CYS A 91 -19.15 6.35 3.70
CA CYS A 91 -19.61 6.11 2.34
C CYS A 91 -18.46 5.58 1.48
N SER A 92 -18.77 4.64 0.59
CA SER A 92 -17.78 4.01 -0.29
C SER A 92 -17.85 4.55 -1.72
N ASN A 93 -16.68 4.54 -2.40
CA ASN A 93 -16.53 4.80 -3.82
C ASN A 93 -15.97 3.60 -4.60
N PHE A 94 -15.79 2.43 -3.94
CA PHE A 94 -15.21 1.23 -4.55
C PHE A 94 -15.92 -0.05 -4.07
N GLY A 95 -16.04 -1.05 -4.95
CA GLY A 95 -16.68 -2.32 -4.64
C GLY A 95 -16.36 -3.42 -5.66
N ALA A 96 -17.03 -4.59 -5.53
CA ALA A 96 -16.72 -5.81 -6.26
C ALA A 96 -16.72 -5.64 -7.79
N SER A 97 -17.69 -4.94 -8.38
CA SER A 97 -17.73 -4.73 -9.84
C SER A 97 -16.48 -3.99 -10.36
N MET A 98 -15.97 -3.03 -9.57
CA MET A 98 -14.76 -2.31 -9.92
C MET A 98 -13.50 -3.16 -9.70
N ALA A 99 -13.51 -3.99 -8.66
CA ALA A 99 -12.43 -4.95 -8.40
C ALA A 99 -12.31 -5.97 -9.53
N GLY A 100 -13.46 -6.49 -10.03
CA GLY A 100 -13.49 -7.36 -11.20
C GLY A 100 -12.86 -6.71 -12.43
N GLY A 101 -13.29 -5.50 -12.78
CA GLY A 101 -12.74 -4.74 -13.90
C GLY A 101 -11.25 -4.41 -13.76
N ALA A 102 -10.78 -4.07 -12.56
CA ALA A 102 -9.36 -3.86 -12.29
C ALA A 102 -8.54 -5.13 -12.50
N LYS A 103 -9.02 -6.26 -12.00
CA LYS A 103 -8.38 -7.57 -12.16
C LYS A 103 -8.33 -8.01 -13.62
N GLU A 104 -9.40 -7.84 -14.38
CA GLU A 104 -9.46 -8.14 -15.81
C GLU A 104 -8.40 -7.37 -16.61
N ASN A 105 -8.06 -6.14 -16.19
CA ASN A 105 -7.00 -5.35 -16.79
C ASN A 105 -5.61 -5.59 -16.16
N GLY A 106 -5.48 -6.61 -15.30
CA GLY A 106 -4.20 -7.06 -14.76
C GLY A 106 -3.70 -6.27 -13.54
N CYS A 107 -4.55 -5.45 -12.92
CA CYS A 107 -4.25 -4.81 -11.64
C CYS A 107 -3.97 -5.89 -10.57
N VAL A 108 -2.93 -5.73 -9.77
CA VAL A 108 -2.50 -6.71 -8.76
C VAL A 108 -2.99 -6.40 -7.35
N GLY A 109 -3.63 -5.26 -7.16
CA GLY A 109 -4.21 -4.88 -5.89
C GLY A 109 -4.79 -3.48 -5.88
N VAL A 110 -5.49 -3.16 -4.80
CA VAL A 110 -6.13 -1.86 -4.59
C VAL A 110 -5.88 -1.38 -3.17
N VAL A 111 -5.53 -0.11 -3.02
CA VAL A 111 -5.45 0.58 -1.73
C VAL A 111 -6.47 1.71 -1.74
N VAL A 112 -7.38 1.72 -0.79
CA VAL A 112 -8.39 2.77 -0.64
C VAL A 112 -8.20 3.48 0.70
N ASP A 113 -7.90 4.76 0.67
CA ASP A 113 -7.93 5.58 1.88
C ASP A 113 -9.38 5.91 2.27
N GLY A 114 -10.12 4.89 2.60
CA GLY A 114 -11.54 4.92 2.91
C GLY A 114 -12.11 3.52 3.08
N VAL A 115 -13.42 3.40 2.99
CA VAL A 115 -14.14 2.12 3.10
C VAL A 115 -14.65 1.63 1.75
N VAL A 116 -14.88 0.32 1.64
CA VAL A 116 -15.37 -0.31 0.42
C VAL A 116 -16.75 -0.96 0.61
N LEU A 117 -17.47 -1.13 -0.51
CA LEU A 117 -18.71 -1.90 -0.55
C LEU A 117 -18.46 -3.37 -0.84
N THR A 118 -19.51 -4.19 -0.59
CA THR A 118 -19.53 -5.61 -0.98
C THR A 118 -18.36 -6.43 -0.42
N GLY A 119 -17.97 -6.12 0.83
CA GLY A 119 -16.79 -6.71 1.46
C GLY A 119 -16.75 -8.24 1.46
N GLN A 120 -17.91 -8.92 1.61
CA GLN A 120 -17.98 -10.37 1.50
C GLN A 120 -17.60 -10.84 0.09
N MET A 121 -18.16 -10.23 -0.96
CA MET A 121 -17.83 -10.59 -2.36
C MET A 121 -16.37 -10.35 -2.67
N LEU A 122 -15.82 -9.22 -2.20
CA LEU A 122 -14.40 -8.90 -2.37
C LEU A 122 -13.49 -9.97 -1.75
N ARG A 123 -13.83 -10.45 -0.55
CA ARG A 123 -13.04 -11.49 0.14
C ARG A 123 -13.15 -12.87 -0.49
N GLU A 124 -14.34 -13.24 -0.96
CA GLU A 124 -14.65 -14.63 -1.34
C GLU A 124 -14.54 -14.89 -2.84
N ARG A 125 -14.82 -13.89 -3.68
CA ARG A 125 -15.02 -14.11 -5.12
C ARG A 125 -14.02 -13.41 -6.01
N GLU A 126 -13.69 -12.14 -5.72
CA GLU A 126 -12.90 -11.34 -6.67
C GLU A 126 -11.43 -11.76 -6.70
N GLY A 127 -10.87 -12.15 -5.55
CA GLY A 127 -9.46 -12.61 -5.48
C GLY A 127 -8.44 -11.52 -5.83
N LEU A 128 -8.84 -10.25 -5.91
CA LEU A 128 -7.96 -9.10 -6.01
C LEU A 128 -7.71 -8.57 -4.60
N PRO A 129 -6.46 -8.47 -4.15
CA PRO A 129 -6.13 -7.92 -2.85
C PRO A 129 -6.62 -6.47 -2.67
N ILE A 130 -7.38 -6.21 -1.60
CA ILE A 130 -7.93 -4.90 -1.26
C ILE A 130 -7.46 -4.50 0.13
N PHE A 131 -6.84 -3.33 0.22
CA PHE A 131 -6.42 -2.67 1.46
C PHE A 131 -7.28 -1.44 1.68
N CYS A 132 -7.95 -1.34 2.82
CA CYS A 132 -8.88 -0.25 3.10
C CYS A 132 -9.08 -0.06 4.61
N ARG A 133 -9.85 0.97 5.00
CA ARG A 133 -10.22 1.23 6.39
C ARG A 133 -11.37 0.35 6.91
N GLY A 134 -12.00 -0.44 6.04
CA GLY A 134 -13.12 -1.31 6.39
C GLY A 134 -14.18 -1.37 5.32
N THR A 135 -15.36 -1.85 5.69
CA THR A 135 -16.51 -2.03 4.78
C THR A 135 -17.71 -1.24 5.25
N VAL A 136 -18.54 -0.79 4.32
CA VAL A 136 -19.80 -0.05 4.59
C VAL A 136 -20.87 -0.47 3.57
N ASN A 137 -22.13 -0.28 3.90
CA ASN A 137 -23.25 -0.58 3.00
C ASN A 137 -23.81 0.65 2.25
N ARG A 138 -23.16 1.81 2.37
CA ARG A 138 -23.61 3.07 1.80
C ARG A 138 -22.76 3.49 0.60
N ASN A 139 -23.45 3.81 -0.51
CA ASN A 139 -22.89 4.42 -1.71
C ASN A 139 -23.78 5.59 -2.13
N ARG A 140 -23.19 6.69 -2.52
CA ARG A 140 -23.94 7.86 -3.06
C ARG A 140 -24.18 7.81 -4.55
N GLY A 141 -23.31 7.10 -5.30
CA GLY A 141 -23.45 7.01 -6.75
C GLY A 141 -23.28 8.33 -7.48
N ALA A 142 -22.49 9.26 -6.92
CA ALA A 142 -22.22 10.53 -7.58
C ALA A 142 -21.41 10.33 -8.88
N GLU A 143 -21.54 11.24 -9.83
CA GLU A 143 -20.91 11.16 -11.16
C GLU A 143 -20.11 12.43 -11.44
N LYS A 144 -19.13 12.69 -10.59
CA LYS A 144 -18.25 13.85 -10.72
C LYS A 144 -16.92 13.47 -11.35
N PRO A 145 -16.28 14.39 -12.07
CA PRO A 145 -14.95 14.17 -12.60
C PRO A 145 -13.91 14.08 -11.47
N CYS A 146 -12.72 13.59 -11.80
CA CYS A 146 -11.59 13.57 -10.87
C CYS A 146 -10.25 13.70 -11.59
N TRP A 147 -9.19 13.42 -10.85
CA TRP A 147 -7.83 13.35 -11.38
C TRP A 147 -7.37 11.87 -11.40
N LEU A 148 -6.87 11.43 -12.57
CA LEU A 148 -6.13 10.17 -12.70
C LEU A 148 -4.64 10.45 -12.84
N ASN A 149 -3.84 9.64 -12.16
CA ASN A 149 -2.38 9.73 -12.18
C ASN A 149 -1.86 11.15 -11.90
N SER A 150 -2.49 11.80 -10.93
CA SER A 150 -1.98 12.95 -10.20
C SER A 150 -1.54 12.51 -8.81
N PRO A 151 -0.66 13.26 -8.10
CA PRO A 151 -0.34 12.95 -6.72
C PRO A 151 -1.60 12.90 -5.85
N VAL A 152 -1.66 11.92 -4.96
CA VAL A 152 -2.76 11.71 -4.01
C VAL A 152 -2.24 11.61 -2.59
N ILE A 153 -3.12 11.75 -1.59
CA ILE A 153 -2.82 11.45 -0.21
C ILE A 153 -3.52 10.14 0.16
N CYS A 154 -2.76 9.15 0.60
CA CYS A 154 -3.30 7.88 1.04
C CYS A 154 -2.79 7.57 2.44
N GLY A 155 -3.68 7.59 3.43
CA GLY A 155 -3.33 7.35 4.83
C GLY A 155 -2.20 8.23 5.36
N GLY A 156 -2.18 9.50 4.97
CA GLY A 156 -1.16 10.49 5.37
C GLY A 156 0.12 10.49 4.52
N VAL A 157 0.26 9.58 3.56
CA VAL A 157 1.41 9.50 2.65
C VAL A 157 1.06 10.14 1.31
N ILE A 158 1.94 10.99 0.79
CA ILE A 158 1.82 11.48 -0.59
C ILE A 158 2.30 10.38 -1.51
N VAL A 159 1.43 9.94 -2.43
CA VAL A 159 1.73 8.89 -3.41
C VAL A 159 1.74 9.50 -4.80
N TYR A 160 2.84 9.39 -5.49
CA TYR A 160 2.97 9.80 -6.89
C TYR A 160 2.69 8.62 -7.83
N PRO A 161 2.16 8.87 -9.04
CA PRO A 161 2.04 7.82 -10.05
C PRO A 161 3.40 7.15 -10.30
N GLY A 162 3.41 5.81 -10.23
CA GLY A 162 4.62 5.02 -10.41
C GLY A 162 5.45 4.76 -9.15
N ASP A 163 5.10 5.35 -7.99
CA ASP A 163 5.70 4.92 -6.72
C ASP A 163 5.39 3.45 -6.47
N LEU A 164 6.34 2.73 -5.88
CA LEU A 164 6.18 1.31 -5.62
C LEU A 164 5.39 1.11 -4.32
N VAL A 165 4.23 0.48 -4.43
CA VAL A 165 3.36 0.15 -3.31
C VAL A 165 3.59 -1.28 -2.88
N LEU A 166 3.87 -1.48 -1.60
CA LEU A 166 4.03 -2.78 -0.95
C LEU A 166 2.98 -2.90 0.15
N GLY A 167 2.33 -4.06 0.25
CA GLY A 167 1.35 -4.29 1.32
C GLY A 167 1.27 -5.76 1.73
N ASP A 168 1.11 -5.98 3.02
CA ASP A 168 0.80 -7.26 3.66
C ASP A 168 -0.05 -7.04 4.92
N ASP A 169 -0.14 -8.02 5.81
CA ASP A 169 -0.93 -7.93 7.06
C ASP A 169 -0.47 -6.80 8.00
N ASP A 170 0.81 -6.41 7.93
CA ASP A 170 1.33 -5.27 8.70
C ASP A 170 0.81 -3.92 8.19
N GLY A 171 0.38 -3.84 6.94
CA GLY A 171 -0.17 -2.62 6.32
C GLY A 171 0.44 -2.31 4.96
N VAL A 172 0.56 -1.01 4.65
CA VAL A 172 1.01 -0.54 3.33
C VAL A 172 2.19 0.42 3.48
N VAL A 173 3.19 0.24 2.63
CA VAL A 173 4.37 1.12 2.51
C VAL A 173 4.50 1.59 1.07
N VAL A 174 4.88 2.85 0.89
CA VAL A 174 5.12 3.46 -0.42
C VAL A 174 6.60 3.77 -0.57
N VAL A 175 7.25 3.18 -1.56
CA VAL A 175 8.63 3.49 -1.90
C VAL A 175 8.64 4.45 -3.09
N PRO A 176 9.16 5.67 -2.95
CA PRO A 176 9.28 6.60 -4.07
C PRO A 176 10.00 5.94 -5.26
N ARG A 177 9.45 6.10 -6.45
CA ARG A 177 9.92 5.40 -7.67
C ARG A 177 11.41 5.63 -7.97
N ASP A 178 11.92 6.81 -7.67
CA ASP A 178 13.32 7.20 -7.85
C ASP A 178 14.25 6.60 -6.78
N ARG A 179 13.71 6.09 -5.68
CA ARG A 179 14.45 5.46 -4.59
C ARG A 179 14.36 3.93 -4.58
N VAL A 180 13.60 3.32 -5.48
CA VAL A 180 13.39 1.86 -5.50
C VAL A 180 14.72 1.10 -5.59
N ALA A 181 15.61 1.53 -6.50
CA ALA A 181 16.93 0.92 -6.69
C ALA A 181 17.88 1.09 -5.49
N GLU A 182 17.67 2.12 -4.66
CA GLU A 182 18.39 2.34 -3.42
C GLU A 182 17.84 1.50 -2.27
N ILE A 183 16.52 1.50 -2.11
CA ILE A 183 15.83 0.94 -0.94
C ILE A 183 15.73 -0.58 -0.99
N ILE A 184 15.37 -1.17 -2.12
CA ILE A 184 15.10 -2.62 -2.19
C ILE A 184 16.32 -3.46 -1.80
N PRO A 185 17.55 -3.19 -2.26
CA PRO A 185 18.73 -3.93 -1.81
C PRO A 185 18.97 -3.85 -0.29
N LYS A 186 18.68 -2.68 0.33
CA LYS A 186 18.81 -2.52 1.79
C LYS A 186 17.80 -3.38 2.54
N VAL A 187 16.56 -3.44 2.05
CA VAL A 187 15.49 -4.27 2.62
C VAL A 187 15.84 -5.76 2.54
N GLU A 188 16.35 -6.21 1.39
CA GLU A 188 16.82 -7.59 1.20
C GLU A 188 17.94 -7.94 2.20
N ALA A 189 18.96 -7.10 2.31
CA ALA A 189 20.07 -7.30 3.25
C ALA A 189 19.59 -7.29 4.71
N ALA A 190 18.64 -6.42 5.06
CA ALA A 190 18.04 -6.39 6.39
C ALA A 190 17.25 -7.69 6.68
N GLY A 191 16.55 -8.22 5.68
CA GLY A 191 15.83 -9.49 5.76
C GLY A 191 16.76 -10.68 6.00
N GLU A 192 17.83 -10.79 5.24
CA GLU A 192 18.85 -11.82 5.38
C GLU A 192 19.49 -11.77 6.78
N LYS A 193 19.88 -10.59 7.24
CA LYS A 193 20.44 -10.39 8.57
C LYS A 193 19.46 -10.79 9.69
N SER A 194 18.20 -10.40 9.56
CA SER A 194 17.15 -10.76 10.52
C SER A 194 16.94 -12.27 10.60
N TRP A 195 16.89 -12.94 9.45
CA TRP A 195 16.74 -14.38 9.36
C TRP A 195 17.96 -15.11 9.94
N ALA A 196 19.17 -14.74 9.52
CA ALA A 196 20.41 -15.30 10.06
C ALA A 196 20.47 -15.21 11.59
N GLY A 197 20.06 -14.08 12.16
CA GLY A 197 19.94 -13.91 13.59
C GLY A 197 18.96 -14.90 14.26
N ARG A 198 17.81 -15.14 13.63
CA ARG A 198 16.77 -16.05 14.17
C ARG A 198 17.23 -17.51 14.19
N VAL A 199 17.95 -17.95 13.16
CA VAL A 199 18.42 -19.34 13.05
C VAL A 199 19.78 -19.60 13.72
N SER A 200 20.44 -18.58 14.26
CA SER A 200 21.76 -18.69 14.88
C SER A 200 21.77 -19.48 16.19
N GLY A 201 20.60 -19.74 16.80
CA GLY A 201 20.49 -20.35 18.13
C GLY A 201 20.90 -19.43 19.30
N VAL A 202 21.38 -18.21 19.00
CA VAL A 202 21.73 -17.22 20.04
C VAL A 202 20.44 -16.59 20.59
N PRO A 203 20.22 -16.55 21.91
CA PRO A 203 19.06 -15.90 22.54
C PRO A 203 18.88 -14.44 22.12
N TYR A 204 17.63 -13.96 22.09
CA TYR A 204 17.29 -12.63 21.60
C TYR A 204 17.99 -11.52 22.39
N ASP A 205 18.01 -11.60 23.71
CA ASP A 205 18.66 -10.66 24.62
C ASP A 205 20.14 -10.46 24.30
N GLN A 206 20.86 -11.57 24.05
CA GLN A 206 22.27 -11.53 23.65
C GLN A 206 22.49 -10.95 22.25
N ARG A 207 21.54 -11.16 21.33
CA ARG A 207 21.62 -10.61 19.96
C ARG A 207 21.26 -9.13 19.88
N SER A 208 20.28 -8.71 20.67
CA SER A 208 19.71 -7.36 20.57
C SER A 208 20.65 -6.28 21.16
N LYS A 209 21.50 -6.65 22.12
CA LYS A 209 22.34 -5.73 22.91
C LYS A 209 21.52 -4.55 23.48
N SER A 210 20.24 -4.78 23.76
CA SER A 210 19.30 -3.75 24.17
C SER A 210 19.66 -3.20 25.55
N GLU A 211 20.13 -4.06 26.45
CA GLU A 211 20.56 -3.62 27.77
C GLU A 211 21.82 -2.77 27.71
N ASP A 212 22.82 -3.17 26.92
CA ASP A 212 24.04 -2.40 26.71
C ASP A 212 23.71 -0.99 26.18
N LYS A 213 22.79 -0.94 25.20
CA LYS A 213 22.30 0.34 24.65
C LYS A 213 21.59 1.17 25.71
N LEU A 214 20.72 0.57 26.53
CA LEU A 214 20.00 1.26 27.58
C LEU A 214 20.99 1.83 28.62
N ARG A 215 21.99 1.03 29.04
CA ARG A 215 23.04 1.47 29.98
C ARG A 215 23.88 2.62 29.45
N SER A 216 24.00 2.76 28.09
CA SER A 216 24.75 3.84 27.47
C SER A 216 23.99 5.17 27.39
N LEU A 217 22.70 5.19 27.68
CA LEU A 217 21.89 6.41 27.62
C LEU A 217 22.11 7.28 28.88
N PRO A 218 22.23 8.60 28.73
CA PRO A 218 22.37 9.48 29.87
C PRO A 218 21.12 9.49 30.75
N GLY A 219 21.31 9.50 32.07
CA GLY A 219 20.23 9.55 33.04
C GLY A 219 19.54 8.23 33.35
N VAL A 220 20.04 7.12 32.83
CA VAL A 220 19.55 5.77 33.17
C VAL A 220 20.32 5.23 34.38
N VAL A 221 19.60 4.85 35.43
CA VAL A 221 20.14 4.22 36.63
C VAL A 221 19.52 2.81 36.75
N PHE A 222 20.33 1.82 37.01
CA PHE A 222 19.89 0.47 37.34
C PHE A 222 20.01 0.27 38.84
N GLU A 223 18.89 0.01 39.51
CA GLU A 223 18.82 -0.32 40.94
C GLU A 223 18.72 -1.81 41.14
#